data_5c3fc9d22e50678ac04f335a90b90099
#
_entry.id   5c3fc9d22e50678ac04f335a90b90099
#
_cell.length_a   1.000
_cell.length_b   1.000
_cell.length_c   1.000
_cell.angle_alpha   90.00
_cell.angle_beta   90.00
_cell.angle_gamma   90.00
#
_symmetry.space_group_name_H-M   'P 1'
#
loop_
_entity.id
_entity.type
_entity.pdbx_description
1 polymer ?
#
loop_
_entity_poly.entity_id
_entity_poly.type
_entity_poly.pdbx_seq_one_letter_code
_entity_poly.pdbx_strand_id
1 'polypeptide(L)'
;MNRLVEELGERLHAIDPNLSYGISPSGVWADRSSLPQGSNTTGGYESYYASYADSRKWVKEGWIDYICPQIYWYIGHRSMDYATVARWWADTVKGTGVRLYIGMADYLADNADPKSPWYGTDAIQAQLELNDTLPQVAGEVHFRYQFLADSQALGGLYRQWYGTAEPEEPAEPAHLNTADHEAYIQGNNGLFRPEASLSRAEAVTMLARLSVDWDGNPLYTGAAGTGGFSDVSRGDWYAPYVAFAQKYGIASGYPDGTFRPEQPVSRAELVKLIAAYFEVTGGTAAFPDVAASYWASDVISFAAQQGWVSGYPDGTFRPDAPVGRAEAVKILNHALDRRAGERPASLPFTDVPKDHWAYDEIREAAVSHTYQKTDDGEKWLTYDR
;
A
#
# COMPACT_ATOMS: atom_id res chain seq x y z
N MET A 1 10.63 -30.76 2.05
CA MET A 1 10.29 -29.46 1.41
C MET A 1 8.87 -29.02 1.78
N ASN A 2 7.81 -29.81 1.56
CA ASN A 2 6.41 -29.43 1.82
C ASN A 2 6.20 -28.84 3.22
N ARG A 3 6.62 -29.55 4.27
CA ARG A 3 6.51 -29.06 5.66
C ARG A 3 7.22 -27.71 5.90
N LEU A 4 8.37 -27.49 5.25
CA LEU A 4 9.09 -26.22 5.37
C LEU A 4 8.27 -25.06 4.77
N VAL A 5 7.67 -25.26 3.59
CA VAL A 5 6.87 -24.22 2.90
C VAL A 5 5.62 -23.90 3.71
N GLU A 6 4.91 -24.90 4.20
CA GLU A 6 3.73 -24.78 5.05
C GLU A 6 4.06 -24.00 6.35
N GLU A 7 5.02 -24.50 7.15
CA GLU A 7 5.40 -23.87 8.42
C GLU A 7 5.94 -22.43 8.23
N LEU A 8 6.64 -22.16 7.13
CA LEU A 8 7.17 -20.83 6.85
C LEU A 8 6.04 -19.85 6.52
N GLY A 9 5.07 -20.23 5.69
CA GLY A 9 3.88 -19.41 5.39
C GLY A 9 3.09 -19.11 6.66
N GLU A 10 2.78 -20.11 7.47
CA GLU A 10 2.08 -19.94 8.74
C GLU A 10 2.80 -18.96 9.68
N ARG A 11 4.12 -19.06 9.80
CA ARG A 11 4.92 -18.20 10.68
C ARG A 11 5.01 -16.77 10.16
N LEU A 12 5.15 -16.57 8.86
CA LEU A 12 5.19 -15.24 8.25
C LEU A 12 3.85 -14.51 8.44
N HIS A 13 2.74 -15.17 8.16
CA HIS A 13 1.41 -14.61 8.36
C HIS A 13 1.03 -14.43 9.85
N ALA A 14 1.65 -15.21 10.76
CA ALA A 14 1.51 -14.97 12.20
C ALA A 14 2.25 -13.71 12.68
N ILE A 15 3.31 -13.29 11.96
CA ILE A 15 4.04 -12.03 12.25
C ILE A 15 3.27 -10.85 11.66
N ASP A 16 2.91 -10.93 10.38
CA ASP A 16 2.09 -9.94 9.70
C ASP A 16 1.18 -10.63 8.66
N PRO A 17 -0.14 -10.66 8.87
CA PRO A 17 -1.08 -11.30 7.96
C PRO A 17 -1.15 -10.65 6.56
N ASN A 18 -0.56 -9.45 6.39
CA ASN A 18 -0.48 -8.77 5.09
C ASN A 18 0.78 -9.09 4.30
N LEU A 19 1.74 -9.83 4.88
CA LEU A 19 2.92 -10.26 4.13
C LEU A 19 2.50 -11.20 3.00
N SER A 20 3.09 -10.97 1.81
CA SER A 20 2.93 -11.88 0.68
C SER A 20 4.12 -12.83 0.61
N TYR A 21 3.86 -14.12 0.78
CA TYR A 21 4.84 -15.19 0.68
C TYR A 21 4.68 -15.95 -0.63
N GLY A 22 5.69 -15.97 -1.46
CA GLY A 22 5.67 -16.68 -2.73
C GLY A 22 6.96 -17.40 -3.07
N ILE A 23 6.90 -18.27 -4.06
CA ILE A 23 8.02 -19.09 -4.49
C ILE A 23 8.12 -19.03 -6.02
N SER A 24 9.37 -18.98 -6.52
CA SER A 24 9.70 -19.05 -7.94
C SER A 24 10.35 -20.40 -8.28
N PRO A 25 9.56 -21.45 -8.57
CA PRO A 25 10.08 -22.75 -8.92
C PRO A 25 10.51 -22.82 -10.39
N SER A 26 11.17 -23.92 -10.78
CA SER A 26 11.29 -24.26 -12.21
C SER A 26 9.92 -24.34 -12.88
N GLY A 27 9.84 -23.91 -14.13
CA GLY A 27 8.59 -23.87 -14.91
C GLY A 27 7.88 -25.21 -15.02
N VAL A 28 8.62 -26.33 -15.13
CA VAL A 28 8.04 -27.68 -15.20
C VAL A 28 8.01 -28.32 -13.81
N TRP A 29 6.80 -28.52 -13.29
CA TRP A 29 6.59 -29.26 -12.04
C TRP A 29 6.86 -30.75 -12.22
N ALA A 30 6.18 -31.40 -13.18
CA ALA A 30 6.39 -32.77 -13.63
C ALA A 30 5.85 -32.89 -15.06
N ASP A 31 6.43 -33.80 -15.83
CA ASP A 31 5.89 -34.22 -17.13
C ASP A 31 4.65 -35.08 -16.93
N ARG A 32 3.67 -34.98 -17.84
CA ARG A 32 2.47 -35.84 -17.79
C ARG A 32 2.79 -37.32 -17.94
N SER A 33 3.88 -37.66 -18.59
CA SER A 33 4.37 -39.05 -18.70
C SER A 33 4.89 -39.59 -17.37
N SER A 34 5.40 -38.73 -16.50
CA SER A 34 5.92 -39.10 -15.16
C SER A 34 4.78 -39.07 -14.12
N LEU A 35 3.91 -38.07 -14.19
CA LEU A 35 2.73 -37.93 -13.32
C LEU A 35 1.51 -37.47 -14.16
N PRO A 36 0.34 -38.15 -14.03
CA PRO A 36 -0.85 -37.80 -14.80
C PRO A 36 -1.31 -36.34 -14.65
N GLN A 37 -0.99 -35.70 -13.53
CA GLN A 37 -1.30 -34.31 -13.23
C GLN A 37 -0.28 -33.31 -13.80
N GLY A 38 0.82 -33.80 -14.37
CA GLY A 38 1.89 -32.99 -14.94
C GLY A 38 1.50 -32.27 -16.24
N SER A 39 2.35 -31.35 -16.66
CA SER A 39 2.21 -30.65 -17.93
C SER A 39 2.51 -31.59 -19.12
N ASN A 40 1.98 -31.25 -20.30
CA ASN A 40 2.26 -31.99 -21.53
C ASN A 40 3.64 -31.59 -22.09
N THR A 41 4.66 -31.81 -21.26
CA THR A 41 6.08 -31.56 -21.55
C THR A 41 6.85 -32.88 -21.59
N THR A 42 8.10 -32.86 -22.08
CA THR A 42 8.95 -34.04 -22.14
C THR A 42 10.42 -33.68 -21.93
N GLY A 43 11.09 -34.42 -21.03
CA GLY A 43 12.54 -34.36 -20.89
C GLY A 43 13.12 -33.09 -20.25
N GLY A 44 12.31 -32.35 -19.52
CA GLY A 44 12.73 -31.19 -18.78
C GLY A 44 13.25 -31.50 -17.37
N TYR A 45 13.69 -30.47 -16.67
CA TYR A 45 13.96 -30.54 -15.25
C TYR A 45 12.63 -30.55 -14.48
N GLU A 46 12.21 -31.73 -14.05
CA GLU A 46 10.99 -31.90 -13.26
C GLU A 46 11.26 -31.54 -11.79
N SER A 47 10.81 -30.37 -11.34
CA SER A 47 11.10 -29.87 -10.00
C SER A 47 10.55 -30.75 -8.88
N TYR A 48 9.46 -31.50 -9.14
CA TYR A 48 8.88 -32.46 -8.21
C TYR A 48 9.90 -33.56 -7.82
N TYR A 49 10.59 -34.15 -8.81
CA TYR A 49 11.54 -35.21 -8.57
C TYR A 49 12.96 -34.71 -8.27
N ALA A 50 13.41 -33.69 -9.03
CA ALA A 50 14.80 -33.27 -8.96
C ALA A 50 15.10 -32.39 -7.72
N SER A 51 14.13 -31.58 -7.25
CA SER A 51 14.29 -30.70 -6.09
C SER A 51 13.36 -31.07 -4.92
N TYR A 52 12.58 -32.16 -5.05
CA TYR A 52 11.52 -32.46 -4.08
C TYR A 52 10.57 -31.28 -3.82
N ALA A 53 10.34 -30.47 -4.87
CA ALA A 53 9.54 -29.27 -4.84
C ALA A 53 8.13 -29.56 -5.37
N ASP A 54 7.22 -29.90 -4.47
CA ASP A 54 5.80 -30.13 -4.80
C ASP A 54 5.02 -28.81 -4.87
N SER A 55 5.48 -27.92 -5.76
CA SER A 55 4.94 -26.58 -5.91
C SER A 55 3.46 -26.57 -6.32
N ARG A 56 3.00 -27.60 -7.01
CA ARG A 56 1.57 -27.77 -7.30
C ARG A 56 0.77 -27.99 -6.03
N LYS A 57 1.27 -28.77 -5.07
CA LYS A 57 0.61 -28.98 -3.77
C LYS A 57 0.56 -27.67 -2.98
N TRP A 58 1.66 -26.90 -2.93
CA TRP A 58 1.71 -25.63 -2.21
C TRP A 58 0.64 -24.64 -2.68
N VAL A 59 0.38 -24.63 -4.01
CA VAL A 59 -0.70 -23.86 -4.62
C VAL A 59 -2.07 -24.40 -4.21
N LYS A 60 -2.28 -25.73 -4.32
CA LYS A 60 -3.59 -26.36 -4.08
C LYS A 60 -4.03 -26.28 -2.60
N GLU A 61 -3.07 -26.31 -1.69
CA GLU A 61 -3.31 -26.22 -0.25
C GLU A 61 -3.32 -24.74 0.24
N GLY A 62 -2.95 -23.77 -0.62
CA GLY A 62 -2.92 -22.36 -0.24
C GLY A 62 -1.82 -22.01 0.76
N TRP A 63 -0.67 -22.72 0.73
CA TRP A 63 0.47 -22.49 1.63
C TRP A 63 1.31 -21.27 1.25
N ILE A 64 1.06 -20.71 0.08
CA ILE A 64 1.73 -19.56 -0.50
C ILE A 64 0.70 -18.58 -1.08
N ASP A 65 1.00 -17.30 -1.12
CA ASP A 65 0.12 -16.25 -1.66
C ASP A 65 0.30 -16.06 -3.16
N TYR A 66 1.49 -16.36 -3.68
CA TYR A 66 1.74 -16.33 -5.10
C TYR A 66 2.77 -17.38 -5.53
N ILE A 67 2.72 -17.73 -6.80
CA ILE A 67 3.68 -18.60 -7.46
C ILE A 67 4.22 -17.89 -8.70
N CYS A 68 5.57 -18.01 -8.92
CA CYS A 68 6.25 -17.41 -10.06
C CYS A 68 7.09 -18.46 -10.79
N PRO A 69 6.50 -19.40 -11.56
CA PRO A 69 7.24 -20.41 -12.30
C PRO A 69 8.15 -19.78 -13.36
N GLN A 70 9.40 -20.24 -13.43
CA GLN A 70 10.41 -19.78 -14.39
C GLN A 70 10.20 -20.50 -15.74
N ILE A 71 9.41 -19.88 -16.64
CA ILE A 71 9.07 -20.45 -17.94
C ILE A 71 10.02 -19.89 -19.02
N TYR A 72 11.26 -20.37 -19.03
CA TYR A 72 12.36 -19.82 -19.82
C TYR A 72 12.53 -20.47 -21.19
N TRP A 73 11.43 -20.83 -21.84
CA TRP A 73 11.38 -21.40 -23.19
C TRP A 73 10.48 -20.53 -24.08
N TYR A 74 10.70 -20.62 -25.41
CA TYR A 74 9.87 -19.88 -26.37
C TYR A 74 8.58 -20.66 -26.70
N ILE A 75 7.59 -19.98 -27.26
CA ILE A 75 6.37 -20.60 -27.77
C ILE A 75 6.72 -21.44 -29.01
N GLY A 76 6.32 -22.73 -29.00
CA GLY A 76 6.69 -23.70 -30.02
C GLY A 76 7.97 -24.48 -29.72
N HIS A 77 8.54 -24.35 -28.52
CA HIS A 77 9.65 -25.20 -28.09
C HIS A 77 9.23 -26.67 -28.05
N ARG A 78 10.01 -27.54 -28.72
CA ARG A 78 9.62 -28.94 -28.99
C ARG A 78 9.25 -29.77 -27.76
N SER A 79 9.91 -29.53 -26.66
CA SER A 79 9.78 -30.37 -25.44
C SER A 79 9.10 -29.65 -24.29
N MET A 80 9.35 -28.35 -24.16
CA MET A 80 8.88 -27.50 -23.05
C MET A 80 8.31 -26.19 -23.61
N ASP A 81 7.24 -26.34 -24.39
CA ASP A 81 6.57 -25.20 -25.00
C ASP A 81 6.01 -24.24 -23.94
N TYR A 82 6.40 -22.98 -24.06
CA TYR A 82 5.94 -21.91 -23.14
C TYR A 82 4.44 -21.90 -22.97
N ALA A 83 3.70 -21.94 -24.07
CA ALA A 83 2.24 -21.87 -24.03
C ALA A 83 1.60 -23.05 -23.28
N THR A 84 2.20 -24.23 -23.42
CA THR A 84 1.77 -25.43 -22.71
C THR A 84 2.00 -25.32 -21.21
N VAL A 85 3.16 -24.80 -20.80
CA VAL A 85 3.52 -24.67 -19.38
C VAL A 85 2.73 -23.53 -18.72
N ALA A 86 2.59 -22.39 -19.38
CA ALA A 86 1.83 -21.24 -18.87
C ALA A 86 0.34 -21.59 -18.63
N ARG A 87 -0.30 -22.26 -19.60
CA ARG A 87 -1.68 -22.74 -19.45
C ARG A 87 -1.83 -23.77 -18.34
N TRP A 88 -0.87 -24.67 -18.19
CA TRP A 88 -0.87 -25.66 -17.11
C TRP A 88 -0.83 -24.98 -15.73
N TRP A 89 -0.01 -23.94 -15.56
CA TRP A 89 0.03 -23.17 -14.32
C TRP A 89 -1.26 -22.35 -14.10
N ALA A 90 -1.80 -21.74 -15.15
CA ALA A 90 -3.10 -21.05 -15.08
C ALA A 90 -4.21 -21.99 -14.59
N ASP A 91 -4.29 -23.20 -15.13
CA ASP A 91 -5.24 -24.22 -14.67
C ASP A 91 -4.93 -24.70 -13.24
N THR A 92 -3.66 -24.70 -12.86
CA THR A 92 -3.24 -25.14 -11.51
C THR A 92 -3.69 -24.14 -10.44
N VAL A 93 -3.55 -22.83 -10.65
CA VAL A 93 -3.94 -21.83 -9.67
C VAL A 93 -5.44 -21.55 -9.64
N LYS A 94 -6.17 -21.94 -10.67
CA LYS A 94 -7.60 -21.67 -10.78
C LYS A 94 -8.37 -22.15 -9.55
N GLY A 95 -9.08 -21.21 -8.91
CA GLY A 95 -9.92 -21.45 -7.73
C GLY A 95 -9.16 -21.64 -6.42
N THR A 96 -7.86 -21.32 -6.34
CA THR A 96 -7.04 -21.49 -5.11
C THR A 96 -6.83 -20.19 -4.33
N GLY A 97 -7.06 -19.02 -4.90
CA GLY A 97 -6.68 -17.74 -4.30
C GLY A 97 -5.19 -17.38 -4.46
N VAL A 98 -4.35 -18.32 -4.91
CA VAL A 98 -2.91 -18.09 -5.14
C VAL A 98 -2.72 -17.32 -6.45
N ARG A 99 -2.02 -16.20 -6.41
CA ARG A 99 -1.72 -15.39 -7.60
C ARG A 99 -0.64 -16.06 -8.46
N LEU A 100 -0.82 -16.02 -9.77
CA LEU A 100 0.18 -16.53 -10.73
C LEU A 100 0.91 -15.35 -11.38
N TYR A 101 2.22 -15.30 -11.19
CA TYR A 101 3.13 -14.48 -12.00
C TYR A 101 3.96 -15.41 -12.89
N ILE A 102 4.27 -14.99 -14.12
CA ILE A 102 5.10 -15.80 -15.04
C ILE A 102 6.53 -15.25 -15.06
N GLY A 103 7.51 -16.08 -14.69
CA GLY A 103 8.92 -15.75 -14.84
C GLY A 103 9.36 -15.82 -16.29
N MET A 104 9.81 -14.68 -16.85
CA MET A 104 10.22 -14.51 -18.25
C MET A 104 11.75 -14.44 -18.40
N ALA A 105 12.24 -14.93 -19.53
CA ALA A 105 13.68 -15.06 -19.80
C ALA A 105 14.23 -13.88 -20.63
N ASP A 106 14.21 -12.69 -20.09
CA ASP A 106 14.69 -11.46 -20.77
C ASP A 106 16.16 -11.58 -21.23
N TYR A 107 16.96 -12.36 -20.52
CA TYR A 107 18.37 -12.61 -20.85
C TYR A 107 18.57 -13.37 -22.16
N LEU A 108 17.55 -13.97 -22.72
CA LEU A 108 17.58 -14.66 -24.00
C LEU A 108 17.10 -13.78 -25.16
N ALA A 109 16.34 -12.74 -24.85
CA ALA A 109 15.79 -11.81 -25.84
C ALA A 109 16.87 -10.92 -26.48
N ASP A 110 16.50 -10.24 -27.56
CA ASP A 110 17.37 -9.36 -28.34
C ASP A 110 18.63 -10.09 -28.87
N ASN A 111 18.48 -11.37 -29.16
CA ASN A 111 19.54 -12.19 -29.73
C ASN A 111 19.84 -11.72 -31.16
N ALA A 112 21.13 -11.49 -31.48
CA ALA A 112 21.56 -10.97 -32.76
C ALA A 112 21.52 -12.01 -33.91
N ASP A 113 21.41 -13.31 -33.61
CA ASP A 113 21.33 -14.34 -34.64
C ASP A 113 19.90 -14.47 -35.20
N PRO A 114 19.66 -14.13 -36.49
CA PRO A 114 18.32 -14.24 -37.09
C PRO A 114 17.72 -15.66 -37.11
N LYS A 115 18.51 -16.68 -36.84
CA LYS A 115 18.04 -18.08 -36.74
C LYS A 115 17.64 -18.45 -35.33
N SER A 116 17.96 -17.65 -34.35
CA SER A 116 17.57 -17.86 -32.98
C SER A 116 16.06 -17.68 -32.81
N PRO A 117 15.36 -18.56 -32.08
CA PRO A 117 13.97 -18.30 -31.70
C PRO A 117 13.81 -17.09 -30.78
N TRP A 118 14.91 -16.52 -30.28
CA TRP A 118 14.98 -15.34 -29.44
C TRP A 118 15.52 -14.10 -30.18
N TYR A 119 15.53 -14.15 -31.54
CA TYR A 119 15.96 -13.02 -32.34
C TYR A 119 15.06 -11.80 -32.09
N GLY A 120 15.66 -10.63 -31.82
CA GLY A 120 14.91 -9.44 -31.42
C GLY A 120 14.05 -9.66 -30.20
N THR A 121 12.87 -9.07 -30.18
CA THR A 121 11.92 -9.12 -29.05
C THR A 121 10.66 -9.96 -29.33
N ASP A 122 10.54 -10.53 -30.52
CA ASP A 122 9.28 -11.18 -30.98
C ASP A 122 8.83 -12.33 -30.07
N ALA A 123 9.81 -13.12 -29.55
CA ALA A 123 9.49 -14.21 -28.64
C ALA A 123 8.87 -13.71 -27.31
N ILE A 124 9.41 -12.62 -26.76
CA ILE A 124 8.90 -12.00 -25.53
C ILE A 124 7.53 -11.38 -25.80
N GLN A 125 7.34 -10.67 -26.91
CA GLN A 125 6.07 -10.08 -27.29
C GLN A 125 4.98 -11.16 -27.39
N ALA A 126 5.24 -12.27 -28.10
CA ALA A 126 4.29 -13.38 -28.23
C ALA A 126 3.94 -14.02 -26.88
N GLN A 127 4.88 -14.05 -25.93
CA GLN A 127 4.65 -14.55 -24.57
C GLN A 127 3.74 -13.60 -23.78
N LEU A 128 3.96 -12.28 -23.86
CA LEU A 128 3.10 -11.27 -23.25
C LEU A 128 1.67 -11.34 -23.82
N GLU A 129 1.52 -11.41 -25.13
CA GLU A 129 0.23 -11.56 -25.82
C GLU A 129 -0.52 -12.82 -25.34
N LEU A 130 0.20 -13.94 -25.17
CA LEU A 130 -0.41 -15.15 -24.62
C LEU A 130 -0.84 -14.98 -23.17
N ASN A 131 0.00 -14.39 -22.32
CA ASN A 131 -0.30 -14.17 -20.91
C ASN A 131 -1.56 -13.35 -20.72
N ASP A 132 -1.75 -12.30 -21.51
CA ASP A 132 -2.98 -11.47 -21.49
C ASP A 132 -4.25 -12.27 -21.82
N THR A 133 -4.14 -13.38 -22.55
CA THR A 133 -5.28 -14.27 -22.81
C THR A 133 -5.63 -15.18 -21.63
N LEU A 134 -4.79 -15.22 -20.60
CA LEU A 134 -4.92 -16.12 -19.44
C LEU A 134 -5.36 -15.32 -18.20
N PRO A 135 -6.65 -15.29 -17.85
CA PRO A 135 -7.18 -14.46 -16.78
C PRO A 135 -6.67 -14.82 -15.38
N GLN A 136 -5.93 -15.92 -15.23
CA GLN A 136 -5.27 -16.32 -13.99
C GLN A 136 -3.87 -15.73 -13.84
N VAL A 137 -3.28 -15.19 -14.91
CA VAL A 137 -1.98 -14.53 -14.85
C VAL A 137 -2.17 -13.12 -14.30
N ALA A 138 -1.53 -12.85 -13.17
CA ALA A 138 -1.58 -11.56 -12.48
C ALA A 138 -0.47 -10.60 -12.94
N GLY A 139 0.49 -11.08 -13.71
CA GLY A 139 1.59 -10.30 -14.27
C GLY A 139 2.83 -11.15 -14.55
N GLU A 140 3.91 -10.49 -14.91
CA GLU A 140 5.19 -11.10 -15.25
C GLU A 140 6.30 -10.68 -14.29
N VAL A 141 7.33 -11.56 -14.17
CA VAL A 141 8.59 -11.29 -13.48
C VAL A 141 9.74 -11.44 -14.47
N HIS A 142 10.38 -10.34 -14.77
CA HIS A 142 11.40 -10.23 -15.79
C HIS A 142 12.80 -10.58 -15.24
N PHE A 143 13.42 -11.60 -15.77
CA PHE A 143 14.75 -12.03 -15.34
C PHE A 143 15.78 -11.71 -16.41
N ARG A 144 16.61 -10.64 -16.22
CA ARG A 144 16.71 -9.72 -15.04
C ARG A 144 16.90 -8.30 -15.49
N TYR A 145 16.80 -7.33 -14.60
CA TYR A 145 16.93 -5.89 -14.84
C TYR A 145 18.11 -5.48 -15.73
N GLN A 146 19.30 -6.07 -15.55
CA GLN A 146 20.47 -5.76 -16.37
C GLN A 146 20.21 -5.87 -17.87
N PHE A 147 19.53 -6.95 -18.29
CA PHE A 147 19.24 -7.19 -19.72
C PHE A 147 18.21 -6.19 -20.25
N LEU A 148 17.26 -5.80 -19.43
CA LEU A 148 16.31 -4.75 -19.74
C LEU A 148 17.00 -3.39 -19.88
N ALA A 149 17.96 -3.05 -19.00
CA ALA A 149 18.71 -1.80 -19.04
C ALA A 149 19.66 -1.73 -20.26
N ASP A 150 20.23 -2.87 -20.67
CA ASP A 150 21.20 -2.96 -21.73
C ASP A 150 20.58 -3.03 -23.15
N SER A 151 19.28 -3.43 -23.26
CA SER A 151 18.57 -3.56 -24.55
C SER A 151 17.55 -2.46 -24.78
N GLN A 152 17.82 -1.58 -25.73
CA GLN A 152 16.85 -0.55 -26.16
C GLN A 152 15.60 -1.19 -26.79
N ALA A 153 15.74 -2.31 -27.50
CA ALA A 153 14.63 -3.00 -28.14
C ALA A 153 13.68 -3.57 -27.10
N LEU A 154 14.20 -4.27 -26.09
CA LEU A 154 13.40 -4.84 -25.00
C LEU A 154 12.76 -3.75 -24.13
N GLY A 155 13.51 -2.70 -23.80
CA GLY A 155 12.98 -1.53 -23.11
C GLY A 155 11.90 -0.80 -23.90
N GLY A 156 12.03 -0.75 -25.24
CA GLY A 156 11.00 -0.22 -26.15
C GLY A 156 9.72 -1.06 -26.12
N LEU A 157 9.84 -2.38 -26.20
CA LEU A 157 8.71 -3.30 -26.11
C LEU A 157 7.93 -3.11 -24.81
N TYR A 158 8.62 -3.07 -23.66
CA TYR A 158 7.95 -2.95 -22.38
C TYR A 158 7.31 -1.57 -22.14
N ARG A 159 7.93 -0.48 -22.62
CA ARG A 159 7.26 0.82 -22.62
C ARG A 159 6.00 0.84 -23.49
N GLN A 160 6.01 0.14 -24.61
CA GLN A 160 4.81 0.01 -25.44
C GLN A 160 3.75 -0.88 -24.79
N TRP A 161 4.15 -1.97 -24.13
CA TRP A 161 3.25 -2.96 -23.54
C TRP A 161 2.60 -2.46 -22.25
N TYR A 162 3.41 -2.03 -21.29
CA TYR A 162 2.94 -1.56 -19.98
C TYR A 162 2.58 -0.07 -19.96
N GLY A 163 2.80 0.64 -21.05
CA GLY A 163 2.63 2.08 -21.15
C GLY A 163 3.86 2.87 -20.70
N THR A 164 3.86 4.15 -21.00
CA THR A 164 4.88 5.11 -20.56
C THR A 164 4.57 5.64 -19.15
N ALA A 165 4.09 4.82 -18.25
CA ALA A 165 4.28 5.18 -16.88
C ALA A 165 5.80 5.24 -16.70
N GLU A 166 6.37 6.45 -16.68
CA GLU A 166 7.67 6.61 -16.05
C GLU A 166 7.57 5.84 -14.73
N PRO A 167 8.58 5.00 -14.37
CA PRO A 167 8.61 4.51 -13.01
C PRO A 167 8.44 5.78 -12.18
N GLU A 168 7.31 5.92 -11.49
CA GLU A 168 7.24 6.96 -10.48
C GLU A 168 8.45 6.66 -9.60
N GLU A 169 9.45 7.56 -9.64
CA GLU A 169 10.52 7.50 -8.67
C GLU A 169 9.83 7.26 -7.34
N PRO A 170 10.30 6.32 -6.50
CA PRO A 170 9.65 6.07 -5.23
C PRO A 170 9.38 7.44 -4.63
N ALA A 171 8.11 7.75 -4.46
CA ALA A 171 7.71 9.09 -4.06
C ALA A 171 8.56 9.45 -2.84
N GLU A 172 9.24 10.59 -2.89
CA GLU A 172 9.99 11.06 -1.73
C GLU A 172 9.07 10.96 -0.51
N PRO A 173 9.56 10.48 0.64
CA PRO A 173 8.72 10.33 1.81
C PRO A 173 7.96 11.62 2.08
N ALA A 174 6.65 11.50 2.26
CA ALA A 174 5.84 12.64 2.64
C ALA A 174 6.14 13.02 4.10
N HIS A 175 6.23 14.32 4.38
CA HIS A 175 6.38 14.86 5.71
C HIS A 175 5.14 15.63 6.10
N LEU A 176 4.83 15.70 7.40
CA LEU A 176 3.80 16.60 7.89
C LEU A 176 4.34 18.03 7.95
N ASN A 177 3.58 18.99 7.48
CA ASN A 177 3.91 20.41 7.56
C ASN A 177 3.84 20.90 9.02
N THR A 178 4.99 20.98 9.65
CA THR A 178 5.18 21.51 11.01
C THR A 178 5.68 22.94 11.02
N ALA A 179 5.97 23.53 9.84
CA ALA A 179 6.54 24.88 9.72
C ALA A 179 5.46 25.96 9.57
N ASP A 180 4.43 25.68 8.76
CA ASP A 180 3.36 26.61 8.45
C ASP A 180 2.04 26.14 9.06
N HIS A 181 1.25 27.05 9.61
CA HIS A 181 -0.06 26.76 10.17
C HIS A 181 -1.18 27.00 9.14
N GLU A 182 -1.07 26.27 8.03
CA GLU A 182 -2.15 26.23 7.04
C GLU A 182 -3.35 25.43 7.55
N ALA A 183 -4.56 25.88 7.19
CA ALA A 183 -5.80 25.22 7.55
C ALA A 183 -5.92 23.87 6.83
N TYR A 184 -6.13 22.79 7.58
CA TYR A 184 -6.22 21.44 7.03
C TYR A 184 -7.60 20.79 7.17
N ILE A 185 -8.51 21.44 7.93
CA ILE A 185 -9.90 20.98 8.07
C ILE A 185 -10.85 21.91 7.35
N GLN A 186 -11.97 21.35 6.89
CA GLN A 186 -13.08 22.07 6.30
C GLN A 186 -14.39 21.56 6.88
N GLY A 187 -15.34 22.46 7.05
CA GLY A 187 -16.72 22.10 7.34
C GLY A 187 -17.54 21.88 6.08
N ASN A 188 -18.77 21.48 6.29
CA ASN A 188 -19.76 21.40 5.22
C ASN A 188 -20.97 22.23 5.61
N ASN A 189 -21.35 23.20 4.75
CA ASN A 189 -22.45 24.16 4.99
C ASN A 189 -22.28 24.92 6.31
N GLY A 190 -21.06 25.34 6.65
CA GLY A 190 -20.76 26.10 7.89
C GLY A 190 -20.81 25.28 9.18
N LEU A 191 -20.85 23.94 9.06
CA LEU A 191 -20.86 23.01 10.20
C LEU A 191 -19.59 22.17 10.22
N PHE A 192 -18.98 22.01 11.38
CA PHE A 192 -17.84 21.13 11.60
C PHE A 192 -18.25 19.72 12.08
N ARG A 193 -19.32 19.62 12.85
CA ARG A 193 -19.81 18.37 13.47
C ARG A 193 -18.78 17.73 14.40
N PRO A 194 -18.40 18.40 15.50
CA PRO A 194 -17.29 17.99 16.36
C PRO A 194 -17.44 16.57 16.94
N GLU A 195 -18.68 16.18 17.26
CA GLU A 195 -19.00 14.89 17.89
C GLU A 195 -19.23 13.74 16.88
N ALA A 196 -19.26 14.05 15.57
CA ALA A 196 -19.39 13.00 14.57
C ALA A 196 -18.10 12.18 14.46
N SER A 197 -18.23 10.89 14.18
CA SER A 197 -17.07 10.05 13.89
C SER A 197 -16.37 10.52 12.62
N LEU A 198 -15.04 10.47 12.61
CA LEU A 198 -14.22 10.76 11.44
C LEU A 198 -14.24 9.56 10.50
N SER A 199 -14.53 9.77 9.21
CA SER A 199 -14.43 8.72 8.21
C SER A 199 -12.97 8.52 7.72
N ARG A 200 -12.69 7.35 7.13
CA ARG A 200 -11.36 7.07 6.55
C ARG A 200 -11.01 8.04 5.42
N ALA A 201 -11.99 8.40 4.58
CA ALA A 201 -11.81 9.41 3.54
C ALA A 201 -11.45 10.79 4.12
N GLU A 202 -12.13 11.21 5.18
CA GLU A 202 -11.82 12.47 5.87
C GLU A 202 -10.43 12.45 6.51
N ALA A 203 -10.03 11.34 7.15
CA ALA A 203 -8.71 11.20 7.76
C ALA A 203 -7.57 11.35 6.74
N VAL A 204 -7.63 10.63 5.62
CA VAL A 204 -6.60 10.75 4.57
C VAL A 204 -6.64 12.13 3.87
N THR A 205 -7.79 12.78 3.81
CA THR A 205 -7.90 14.14 3.29
C THR A 205 -7.17 15.16 4.16
N MET A 206 -7.32 15.07 5.49
CA MET A 206 -6.58 15.93 6.42
C MET A 206 -5.07 15.73 6.28
N LEU A 207 -4.62 14.48 6.23
CA LEU A 207 -3.21 14.14 6.10
C LEU A 207 -2.64 14.56 4.75
N ALA A 208 -3.35 14.36 3.64
CA ALA A 208 -2.89 14.80 2.32
C ALA A 208 -2.69 16.32 2.23
N ARG A 209 -3.55 17.10 2.86
CA ARG A 209 -3.43 18.57 2.92
C ARG A 209 -2.25 19.03 3.76
N LEU A 210 -1.84 18.24 4.74
CA LEU A 210 -0.70 18.50 5.61
C LEU A 210 0.62 17.97 5.03
N SER A 211 0.60 17.25 3.92
CA SER A 211 1.78 16.59 3.36
C SER A 211 2.64 17.55 2.54
N VAL A 212 3.91 17.60 2.87
CA VAL A 212 4.94 18.40 2.17
C VAL A 212 6.14 17.53 1.82
N ASP A 213 6.94 17.98 0.83
CA ASP A 213 8.26 17.45 0.54
C ASP A 213 9.31 17.94 1.55
N TRP A 214 10.59 17.59 1.34
CA TRP A 214 11.71 18.01 2.19
C TRP A 214 11.95 19.52 2.18
N ASP A 215 11.54 20.20 1.11
CA ASP A 215 11.66 21.66 0.97
C ASP A 215 10.45 22.42 1.53
N GLY A 216 9.43 21.68 2.03
CA GLY A 216 8.21 22.23 2.59
C GLY A 216 7.15 22.56 1.55
N ASN A 217 7.29 22.12 0.28
CA ASN A 217 6.28 22.36 -0.74
C ASN A 217 5.13 21.37 -0.59
N PRO A 218 3.86 21.79 -0.79
CA PRO A 218 2.72 20.89 -0.73
C PRO A 218 2.82 19.75 -1.76
N LEU A 219 2.78 18.51 -1.31
CA LEU A 219 2.81 17.33 -2.18
C LEU A 219 1.46 17.03 -2.82
N TYR A 220 0.36 17.38 -2.15
CA TYR A 220 -0.98 17.19 -2.71
C TYR A 220 -1.32 18.30 -3.69
N THR A 221 -1.34 17.97 -5.00
CA THR A 221 -1.61 18.92 -6.08
C THR A 221 -3.01 18.76 -6.71
N GLY A 222 -3.86 17.90 -6.14
CA GLY A 222 -5.21 17.65 -6.69
C GLY A 222 -5.24 16.75 -7.91
N ALA A 223 -4.18 15.99 -8.18
CA ALA A 223 -4.13 15.06 -9.31
C ALA A 223 -5.23 13.98 -9.19
N ALA A 224 -5.93 13.73 -10.31
CA ALA A 224 -7.01 12.74 -10.35
C ALA A 224 -6.46 11.32 -10.21
N GLY A 225 -7.10 10.52 -9.36
CA GLY A 225 -6.78 9.11 -9.14
C GLY A 225 -7.85 8.45 -8.28
N THR A 226 -7.89 7.13 -8.25
CA THR A 226 -8.79 6.35 -7.39
C THR A 226 -8.05 5.43 -6.43
N GLY A 227 -6.72 5.35 -6.54
CA GLY A 227 -5.92 4.38 -5.78
C GLY A 227 -6.21 2.92 -6.15
N GLY A 228 -6.94 2.66 -7.26
CA GLY A 228 -7.24 1.29 -7.71
C GLY A 228 -8.22 0.51 -6.83
N PHE A 229 -8.88 1.14 -5.86
CA PHE A 229 -9.84 0.47 -4.99
C PHE A 229 -11.21 0.33 -5.65
N SER A 230 -11.86 -0.82 -5.46
CA SER A 230 -13.12 -1.18 -6.12
C SER A 230 -14.33 -0.34 -5.67
N ASP A 231 -14.25 0.27 -4.48
CA ASP A 231 -15.28 1.09 -3.86
C ASP A 231 -14.97 2.60 -3.91
N VAL A 232 -13.97 3.02 -4.72
CA VAL A 232 -13.61 4.42 -4.93
C VAL A 232 -13.77 4.77 -6.40
N SER A 233 -14.74 5.63 -6.71
CA SER A 233 -15.02 6.09 -8.07
C SER A 233 -14.35 7.44 -8.35
N ARG A 234 -13.99 7.70 -9.61
CA ARG A 234 -13.33 8.98 -10.02
C ARG A 234 -14.15 10.24 -9.69
N GLY A 235 -15.48 10.09 -9.57
CA GLY A 235 -16.38 11.19 -9.21
C GLY A 235 -16.49 11.47 -7.72
N ASP A 236 -15.93 10.61 -6.88
CA ASP A 236 -16.00 10.80 -5.43
C ASP A 236 -15.05 11.92 -5.02
N TRP A 237 -15.52 12.80 -4.13
CA TRP A 237 -14.76 13.95 -3.68
C TRP A 237 -13.42 13.57 -3.01
N TYR A 238 -13.38 12.40 -2.42
CA TYR A 238 -12.20 11.86 -1.71
C TYR A 238 -11.24 11.06 -2.61
N ALA A 239 -11.63 10.72 -3.83
CA ALA A 239 -10.83 9.85 -4.70
C ALA A 239 -9.37 10.33 -4.90
N PRO A 240 -9.10 11.63 -5.15
CA PRO A 240 -7.73 12.12 -5.29
C PRO A 240 -6.91 11.98 -3.99
N TYR A 241 -7.54 12.14 -2.83
CA TYR A 241 -6.88 12.02 -1.53
C TYR A 241 -6.57 10.57 -1.17
N VAL A 242 -7.48 9.64 -1.54
CA VAL A 242 -7.26 8.20 -1.38
C VAL A 242 -6.10 7.72 -2.26
N ALA A 243 -6.05 8.17 -3.52
CA ALA A 243 -4.95 7.88 -4.43
C ALA A 243 -3.61 8.43 -3.91
N PHE A 244 -3.61 9.66 -3.38
CA PHE A 244 -2.46 10.25 -2.73
C PHE A 244 -1.98 9.42 -1.54
N ALA A 245 -2.89 9.06 -0.62
CA ALA A 245 -2.55 8.30 0.57
C ALA A 245 -1.96 6.92 0.24
N GLN A 246 -2.46 6.26 -0.80
CA GLN A 246 -1.90 5.01 -1.31
C GLN A 246 -0.50 5.21 -1.91
N LYS A 247 -0.33 6.22 -2.77
CA LYS A 247 0.95 6.53 -3.43
C LYS A 247 2.08 6.74 -2.44
N TYR A 248 1.81 7.45 -1.35
CA TYR A 248 2.80 7.77 -0.32
C TYR A 248 2.84 6.75 0.85
N GLY A 249 2.14 5.62 0.74
CA GLY A 249 2.13 4.58 1.78
C GLY A 249 1.48 4.99 3.10
N ILE A 250 0.72 6.10 3.12
CA ILE A 250 0.03 6.64 4.31
C ILE A 250 -1.13 5.72 4.72
N ALA A 251 -1.88 5.23 3.71
CA ALA A 251 -2.98 4.30 3.92
C ALA A 251 -3.00 3.23 2.83
N SER A 252 -3.22 1.99 3.22
CA SER A 252 -3.52 0.87 2.34
C SER A 252 -5.01 0.53 2.38
N GLY A 253 -5.49 -0.17 1.36
CA GLY A 253 -6.83 -0.76 1.37
C GLY A 253 -6.88 -2.05 2.19
N TYR A 254 -8.03 -2.70 2.10
CA TYR A 254 -8.27 -4.01 2.71
C TYR A 254 -7.92 -5.14 1.73
N PRO A 255 -7.71 -6.37 2.21
CA PRO A 255 -7.38 -7.53 1.35
C PRO A 255 -8.44 -7.85 0.28
N ASP A 256 -9.67 -7.37 0.47
CA ASP A 256 -10.76 -7.52 -0.51
C ASP A 256 -10.73 -6.48 -1.66
N GLY A 257 -9.68 -5.65 -1.71
CA GLY A 257 -9.51 -4.61 -2.74
C GLY A 257 -10.35 -3.36 -2.50
N THR A 258 -10.94 -3.18 -1.30
CA THR A 258 -11.70 -1.99 -0.92
C THR A 258 -10.87 -1.02 -0.08
N PHE A 259 -11.25 0.27 -0.10
CA PHE A 259 -10.71 1.30 0.80
C PHE A 259 -11.63 1.57 2.00
N ARG A 260 -12.93 1.39 1.83
CA ARG A 260 -14.01 1.68 2.78
C ARG A 260 -14.02 3.15 3.24
N PRO A 261 -14.18 4.10 2.31
CA PRO A 261 -13.99 5.54 2.56
C PRO A 261 -14.91 6.10 3.64
N GLU A 262 -16.16 5.63 3.71
CA GLU A 262 -17.17 6.10 4.68
C GLU A 262 -17.10 5.37 6.04
N GLN A 263 -16.24 4.36 6.18
CA GLN A 263 -16.10 3.66 7.46
C GLN A 263 -15.49 4.60 8.50
N PRO A 264 -16.03 4.66 9.72
CA PRO A 264 -15.40 5.37 10.82
C PRO A 264 -13.99 4.84 11.09
N VAL A 265 -13.04 5.74 11.27
CA VAL A 265 -11.66 5.40 11.67
C VAL A 265 -11.63 5.15 13.17
N SER A 266 -10.98 4.07 13.59
CA SER A 266 -10.71 3.86 15.01
C SER A 266 -9.56 4.74 15.50
N ARG A 267 -9.44 4.93 16.81
CA ARG A 267 -8.36 5.71 17.42
C ARG A 267 -6.99 5.10 17.10
N ALA A 268 -6.87 3.78 17.10
CA ALA A 268 -5.64 3.08 16.72
C ALA A 268 -5.30 3.29 15.23
N GLU A 269 -6.29 3.20 14.34
CA GLU A 269 -6.10 3.46 12.91
C GLU A 269 -5.65 4.90 12.65
N LEU A 270 -6.26 5.91 13.31
CA LEU A 270 -5.83 7.29 13.14
C LEU A 270 -4.37 7.49 13.55
N VAL A 271 -3.98 6.96 14.72
CA VAL A 271 -2.59 7.04 15.19
C VAL A 271 -1.63 6.34 14.23
N LYS A 272 -2.03 5.20 13.65
CA LYS A 272 -1.26 4.49 12.63
C LYS A 272 -1.09 5.32 11.35
N LEU A 273 -2.14 5.99 10.89
CA LEU A 273 -2.08 6.87 9.72
C LEU A 273 -1.12 8.05 9.94
N ILE A 274 -1.16 8.68 11.11
CA ILE A 274 -0.24 9.76 11.47
C ILE A 274 1.19 9.23 11.57
N ALA A 275 1.38 8.07 12.19
CA ALA A 275 2.69 7.46 12.39
C ALA A 275 3.39 7.04 11.07
N ALA A 276 2.66 6.95 9.94
CA ALA A 276 3.24 6.71 8.62
C ALA A 276 4.24 7.80 8.17
N TYR A 277 4.17 8.98 8.77
CA TYR A 277 5.09 10.10 8.50
C TYR A 277 6.33 10.13 9.40
N PHE A 278 6.46 9.17 10.32
CA PHE A 278 7.50 9.16 11.33
C PHE A 278 8.23 7.83 11.36
N GLU A 279 9.48 7.86 11.72
CA GLU A 279 10.21 6.64 12.05
C GLU A 279 9.76 6.18 13.45
N VAL A 280 8.90 5.16 13.48
CA VAL A 280 8.36 4.63 14.73
C VAL A 280 9.41 3.76 15.42
N THR A 281 9.98 4.29 16.48
CA THR A 281 10.79 3.51 17.42
C THR A 281 9.90 3.05 18.57
N GLY A 282 9.91 1.77 18.91
CA GLY A 282 9.01 1.18 19.92
C GLY A 282 8.94 2.01 21.21
N GLY A 283 7.74 2.20 21.73
CA GLY A 283 7.46 2.97 22.95
C GLY A 283 7.21 2.06 24.16
N THR A 284 7.31 2.63 25.35
CA THR A 284 7.06 1.93 26.63
C THR A 284 5.76 2.37 27.32
N ALA A 285 5.02 3.31 26.74
CA ALA A 285 3.77 3.77 27.32
C ALA A 285 2.72 2.66 27.23
N ALA A 286 2.18 2.26 28.37
CA ALA A 286 1.20 1.20 28.45
C ALA A 286 -0.16 1.78 28.84
N PHE A 287 -1.19 1.48 28.05
CA PHE A 287 -2.59 1.63 28.44
C PHE A 287 -3.12 0.26 28.84
N PRO A 288 -3.93 0.16 29.91
CA PRO A 288 -4.37 -1.13 30.43
C PRO A 288 -5.24 -1.93 29.45
N ASP A 289 -5.82 -1.26 28.47
CA ASP A 289 -6.67 -1.83 27.42
C ASP A 289 -5.92 -2.05 26.09
N VAL A 290 -4.61 -1.84 26.04
CA VAL A 290 -3.77 -2.10 24.86
C VAL A 290 -2.77 -3.21 25.22
N ALA A 291 -3.08 -4.44 24.79
CA ALA A 291 -2.17 -5.57 24.98
C ALA A 291 -0.90 -5.39 24.15
N ALA A 292 0.23 -5.90 24.63
CA ALA A 292 1.51 -5.86 23.88
C ALA A 292 1.43 -6.59 22.52
N SER A 293 0.51 -7.55 22.38
CA SER A 293 0.23 -8.26 21.13
C SER A 293 -0.78 -7.55 20.21
N TYR A 294 -1.33 -6.41 20.64
CA TYR A 294 -2.24 -5.64 19.80
C TYR A 294 -1.49 -5.07 18.60
N TRP A 295 -2.06 -5.17 17.40
CA TRP A 295 -1.40 -4.82 16.13
C TRP A 295 -0.84 -3.39 16.06
N ALA A 296 -1.41 -2.45 16.84
CA ALA A 296 -0.97 -1.05 16.89
C ALA A 296 -0.29 -0.70 18.22
N SER A 297 0.11 -1.66 19.05
CA SER A 297 0.69 -1.38 20.38
C SER A 297 1.90 -0.47 20.32
N ASP A 298 2.82 -0.70 19.37
CA ASP A 298 4.04 0.07 19.22
C ASP A 298 3.76 1.51 18.79
N VAL A 299 2.85 1.71 17.82
CA VAL A 299 2.50 3.06 17.36
C VAL A 299 1.70 3.84 18.40
N ILE A 300 0.83 3.18 19.18
CA ILE A 300 0.11 3.82 20.29
C ILE A 300 1.08 4.22 21.38
N SER A 301 2.02 3.35 21.74
CA SER A 301 3.06 3.65 22.72
C SER A 301 3.97 4.79 22.27
N PHE A 302 4.37 4.81 21.00
CA PHE A 302 5.13 5.89 20.39
C PHE A 302 4.34 7.22 20.46
N ALA A 303 3.08 7.24 20.01
CA ALA A 303 2.23 8.43 20.03
C ALA A 303 2.02 8.99 21.45
N ALA A 304 1.88 8.11 22.45
CA ALA A 304 1.78 8.52 23.84
C ALA A 304 3.10 9.11 24.36
N GLN A 305 4.23 8.54 23.98
CA GLN A 305 5.56 9.05 24.33
C GLN A 305 5.85 10.41 23.69
N GLN A 306 5.39 10.63 22.46
CA GLN A 306 5.48 11.93 21.76
C GLN A 306 4.44 12.96 22.26
N GLY A 307 3.54 12.57 23.15
CA GLY A 307 2.51 13.44 23.68
C GLY A 307 1.33 13.70 22.73
N TRP A 308 1.21 12.94 21.64
CA TRP A 308 0.07 13.08 20.71
C TRP A 308 -1.24 12.63 21.35
N VAL A 309 -1.18 11.62 22.20
CA VAL A 309 -2.32 11.06 22.92
C VAL A 309 -2.00 10.88 24.41
N SER A 310 -3.00 11.10 25.26
CA SER A 310 -2.86 10.95 26.72
C SER A 310 -3.83 9.90 27.33
N GLY A 311 -4.66 9.26 26.52
CA GLY A 311 -5.73 8.40 26.99
C GLY A 311 -6.92 9.17 27.58
N TYR A 312 -7.89 8.43 28.08
CA TYR A 312 -9.09 8.96 28.74
C TYR A 312 -8.86 9.11 30.26
N PRO A 313 -9.73 9.83 30.99
CA PRO A 313 -9.59 10.02 32.44
C PRO A 313 -9.58 8.71 33.25
N ASP A 314 -10.12 7.63 32.69
CA ASP A 314 -10.10 6.30 33.29
C ASP A 314 -8.79 5.53 33.05
N GLY A 315 -7.82 6.16 32.37
CA GLY A 315 -6.52 5.61 32.01
C GLY A 315 -6.54 4.70 30.78
N THR A 316 -7.66 4.52 30.10
CA THR A 316 -7.76 3.69 28.88
C THR A 316 -7.41 4.48 27.62
N PHE A 317 -7.00 3.79 26.55
CA PHE A 317 -6.80 4.38 25.23
C PHE A 317 -8.02 4.18 24.32
N ARG A 318 -8.73 3.07 24.45
CA ARG A 318 -9.88 2.64 23.63
C ARG A 318 -9.53 2.50 22.16
N PRO A 319 -8.61 1.58 21.80
CA PRO A 319 -8.00 1.51 20.48
C PRO A 319 -9.00 1.30 19.34
N ASP A 320 -10.03 0.49 19.56
CA ASP A 320 -11.04 0.13 18.56
C ASP A 320 -12.25 1.09 18.54
N ALA A 321 -12.30 2.08 19.44
CA ALA A 321 -13.40 3.04 19.45
C ALA A 321 -13.27 3.98 18.23
N PRO A 322 -14.39 4.29 17.53
CA PRO A 322 -14.40 5.33 16.52
C PRO A 322 -13.88 6.66 17.09
N VAL A 323 -12.96 7.32 16.37
CA VAL A 323 -12.48 8.62 16.79
C VAL A 323 -13.44 9.72 16.34
N GLY A 324 -13.76 10.64 17.25
CA GLY A 324 -14.54 11.84 16.93
C GLY A 324 -13.72 12.86 16.14
N ARG A 325 -14.37 13.66 15.31
CA ARG A 325 -13.69 14.70 14.50
C ARG A 325 -12.91 15.69 15.36
N ALA A 326 -13.47 16.11 16.49
CA ALA A 326 -12.78 16.99 17.43
C ALA A 326 -11.57 16.34 18.10
N GLU A 327 -11.69 15.05 18.47
CA GLU A 327 -10.56 14.28 19.00
C GLU A 327 -9.44 14.11 17.97
N ALA A 328 -9.79 13.83 16.72
CA ALA A 328 -8.82 13.68 15.63
C ALA A 328 -8.02 14.96 15.39
N VAL A 329 -8.68 16.12 15.39
CA VAL A 329 -8.04 17.44 15.29
C VAL A 329 -7.04 17.64 16.41
N LYS A 330 -7.44 17.35 17.65
CA LYS A 330 -6.53 17.48 18.80
C LYS A 330 -5.29 16.59 18.66
N ILE A 331 -5.46 15.33 18.26
CA ILE A 331 -4.35 14.40 18.05
C ILE A 331 -3.40 14.92 16.96
N LEU A 332 -3.94 15.41 15.84
CA LEU A 332 -3.17 15.97 14.74
C LEU A 332 -2.43 17.25 15.14
N ASN A 333 -3.08 18.21 15.82
CA ASN A 333 -2.42 19.41 16.31
C ASN A 333 -1.21 19.05 17.19
N HIS A 334 -1.37 18.08 18.10
CA HIS A 334 -0.27 17.64 18.94
C HIS A 334 0.86 16.98 18.13
N ALA A 335 0.53 16.18 17.09
CA ALA A 335 1.53 15.58 16.20
C ALA A 335 2.28 16.61 15.36
N LEU A 336 1.63 17.75 15.07
CA LEU A 336 2.20 18.89 14.34
C LEU A 336 2.94 19.88 15.25
N ASP A 337 3.01 19.65 16.57
CA ASP A 337 3.46 20.62 17.59
C ASP A 337 2.74 21.98 17.50
N ARG A 338 1.47 21.99 17.03
CA ARG A 338 0.61 23.17 17.02
C ARG A 338 -0.07 23.34 18.38
N ARG A 339 0.00 24.54 18.91
CA ARG A 339 -0.50 24.81 20.27
C ARG A 339 -1.80 25.60 20.22
N ALA A 340 -2.90 24.87 20.46
CA ALA A 340 -4.19 25.50 20.62
C ALA A 340 -4.21 26.48 21.82
N GLY A 341 -4.93 27.56 21.68
CA GLY A 341 -5.09 28.55 22.75
C GLY A 341 -6.03 29.67 22.32
N GLU A 342 -6.31 30.64 23.22
CA GLU A 342 -7.14 31.76 22.89
C GLU A 342 -6.50 32.63 21.79
N ARG A 343 -7.24 32.88 20.71
CA ARG A 343 -6.77 33.61 19.52
C ARG A 343 -7.80 34.61 19.05
N PRO A 344 -7.37 35.64 18.31
CA PRO A 344 -8.28 36.72 17.88
C PRO A 344 -9.23 36.31 16.74
N ALA A 345 -8.91 35.25 15.99
CA ALA A 345 -9.73 34.78 14.87
C ALA A 345 -11.04 34.13 15.32
N SER A 346 -12.09 34.34 14.55
CA SER A 346 -13.36 33.64 14.74
C SER A 346 -13.33 32.28 14.09
N LEU A 347 -13.93 31.28 14.74
CA LEU A 347 -14.12 29.95 14.14
C LEU A 347 -15.17 30.06 13.01
N PRO A 348 -14.92 29.50 11.82
CA PRO A 348 -15.84 29.58 10.68
C PRO A 348 -17.06 28.66 10.79
N PHE A 349 -17.21 27.93 11.89
CA PHE A 349 -18.27 26.94 12.08
C PHE A 349 -19.28 27.39 13.14
N THR A 350 -20.58 27.25 12.86
CA THR A 350 -21.66 27.69 13.73
C THR A 350 -22.08 26.67 14.78
N ASP A 351 -21.69 25.43 14.62
CA ASP A 351 -22.04 24.29 15.50
C ASP A 351 -20.96 23.95 16.55
N VAL A 352 -19.95 24.79 16.69
CA VAL A 352 -18.91 24.67 17.72
C VAL A 352 -19.00 25.87 18.64
N PRO A 353 -19.70 25.77 19.78
CA PRO A 353 -19.82 26.89 20.73
C PRO A 353 -18.48 27.16 21.42
N LYS A 354 -18.29 28.41 21.90
CA LYS A 354 -17.00 28.84 22.49
C LYS A 354 -16.60 28.06 23.74
N ASP A 355 -17.56 27.50 24.46
CA ASP A 355 -17.34 26.63 25.63
C ASP A 355 -17.12 25.18 25.30
N HIS A 356 -17.12 24.79 24.01
CA HIS A 356 -16.79 23.45 23.58
C HIS A 356 -15.31 23.16 23.89
N TRP A 357 -15.03 22.00 24.46
CA TRP A 357 -13.68 21.60 24.93
C TRP A 357 -12.61 21.66 23.86
N ALA A 358 -12.97 21.43 22.59
CA ALA A 358 -12.06 21.47 21.44
C ALA A 358 -12.18 22.76 20.61
N TYR A 359 -12.83 23.81 21.11
CA TYR A 359 -13.04 25.05 20.33
C TYR A 359 -11.71 25.62 19.81
N ASP A 360 -10.71 25.73 20.68
CA ASP A 360 -9.40 26.27 20.33
C ASP A 360 -8.61 25.32 19.39
N GLU A 361 -8.73 24.01 19.60
CA GLU A 361 -8.12 23.00 18.73
C GLU A 361 -8.69 23.06 17.30
N ILE A 362 -10.02 23.17 17.18
CA ILE A 362 -10.70 23.25 15.88
C ILE A 362 -10.35 24.56 15.19
N ARG A 363 -10.22 25.68 15.93
CA ARG A 363 -9.82 26.96 15.38
C ARG A 363 -8.39 26.94 14.86
N GLU A 364 -7.46 26.33 15.60
CA GLU A 364 -6.08 26.12 15.18
C GLU A 364 -5.98 25.36 13.85
N ALA A 365 -6.83 24.36 13.65
CA ALA A 365 -6.86 23.54 12.46
C ALA A 365 -7.61 24.16 11.26
N ALA A 366 -8.51 25.15 11.52
CA ALA A 366 -9.44 25.68 10.54
C ALA A 366 -9.04 27.05 9.97
N VAL A 367 -8.09 27.73 10.60
CA VAL A 367 -7.71 29.12 10.24
C VAL A 367 -6.22 29.15 9.89
N SER A 368 -5.91 29.43 8.63
CA SER A 368 -4.53 29.64 8.21
C SER A 368 -3.95 30.89 8.88
N HIS A 369 -2.77 30.78 9.43
CA HIS A 369 -2.13 31.89 10.14
C HIS A 369 -0.60 31.78 10.15
N THR A 370 0.06 32.92 10.27
CA THR A 370 1.47 32.99 10.61
C THR A 370 1.63 33.21 12.12
N TYR A 371 2.68 32.70 12.70
CA TYR A 371 2.89 32.73 14.14
C TYR A 371 4.33 33.02 14.53
N GLN A 372 4.52 33.34 15.80
CA GLN A 372 5.83 33.43 16.45
C GLN A 372 5.79 32.59 17.72
N LYS A 373 6.75 31.67 17.86
CA LYS A 373 6.93 30.91 19.12
C LYS A 373 7.35 31.88 20.25
N THR A 374 6.72 31.72 21.41
CA THR A 374 7.00 32.46 22.64
C THR A 374 7.19 31.49 23.81
N ASP A 375 7.73 31.96 24.93
CA ASP A 375 7.89 31.12 26.12
C ASP A 375 6.55 30.55 26.64
N ASP A 376 5.45 31.26 26.42
CA ASP A 376 4.10 30.87 26.85
C ASP A 376 3.28 30.15 25.74
N GLY A 377 3.91 29.80 24.59
CA GLY A 377 3.24 29.14 23.47
C GLY A 377 3.45 29.87 22.15
N GLU A 378 2.37 30.18 21.44
CA GLU A 378 2.40 30.81 20.12
C GLU A 378 1.62 32.13 20.10
N LYS A 379 2.15 33.10 19.38
CA LYS A 379 1.47 34.35 19.08
C LYS A 379 1.17 34.42 17.60
N TRP A 380 -0.13 34.49 17.23
CA TRP A 380 -0.53 34.72 15.84
C TRP A 380 -0.19 36.14 15.38
N LEU A 381 0.42 36.25 14.20
CA LEU A 381 0.84 37.49 13.58
C LEU A 381 -0.17 37.97 12.53
N THR A 382 -0.50 37.06 11.60
CA THR A 382 -1.52 37.24 10.55
C THR A 382 -2.43 36.02 10.51
N TYR A 383 -3.67 36.19 10.09
CA TYR A 383 -4.62 35.09 9.97
C TYR A 383 -5.73 35.41 8.98
N ASP A 384 -6.31 34.41 8.38
CA ASP A 384 -7.48 34.52 7.52
C ASP A 384 -8.72 34.87 8.36
N ARG A 385 -9.58 35.78 7.82
CA ARG A 385 -10.77 36.29 8.53
C ARG A 385 -12.03 35.61 8.02
#